data_81795c63dbc504adb082fbe4ae44dac8
#
_entry.id   81795c63dbc504adb082fbe4ae44dac8
#
_cell.length_a   1.000
_cell.length_b   1.000
_cell.length_c   1.000
_cell.angle_alpha   90.00
_cell.angle_beta   90.00
_cell.angle_gamma   90.00
#
_symmetry.space_group_name_H-M   'P 1'
#
loop_
_entity.id
_entity.type
_entity.pdbx_description
1 polymer ?
#
loop_
_entity_poly.entity_id
_entity_poly.type
_entity_poly.pdbx_seq_one_letter_code
_entity_poly.pdbx_strand_id
1 'polypeptide(L)'
;MSNYLFTSESVSEGHPDKIADQISDAVLDAILAQDKRARVACETMVKTGAAIVAGEVTTTAWVDIESLARKVINDIGYNNSAVGFDGHTCAIINMLGKQSPDINQGVDRKKPEEQGAGDQGLMFGYACDEAPEFMPAPLYYSHRLVEQQAKVRKNGKLKWLRPDAKSQVTLRYDGNKVLGLDAVVLSTQHDEGIKQKALVEAVYEHILKPVLPKEWLKALPKSKIHINPTGKFVIGGPVGDCGLTGRKIIVDSYGGMARHGGGAFSGKDPSKVDRSAAYAARYVAKNIVAAGLASKCEVQVSYAIGVAEPTSISVTTFGTGKISDDKIEKLIRAHFDLRPYGITKMLDLLHPIYQETASYGHFGRKPHEVSYVDGAGKKHKATAFSWEKTDRADALRKDAGLKK
;
A
#
# COMPACT_ATOMS: atom_id res chain seq x y z
N MET A 1 0.38 -21.41 -24.81
CA MET A 1 0.78 -20.17 -24.12
C MET A 1 2.25 -20.32 -23.75
N SER A 2 3.04 -19.28 -23.91
CA SER A 2 4.49 -19.35 -23.66
C SER A 2 4.82 -19.28 -22.17
N ASN A 3 5.80 -20.06 -21.74
CA ASN A 3 6.44 -19.90 -20.44
C ASN A 3 7.08 -18.51 -20.36
N TYR A 4 6.88 -17.79 -19.25
CA TYR A 4 7.50 -16.49 -19.02
C TYR A 4 7.92 -16.31 -17.56
N LEU A 5 8.78 -15.32 -17.33
CA LEU A 5 9.18 -14.89 -16.00
C LEU A 5 8.47 -13.58 -15.67
N PHE A 6 8.05 -13.43 -14.42
CA PHE A 6 7.54 -12.17 -13.90
C PHE A 6 8.17 -11.85 -12.55
N THR A 7 8.53 -10.59 -12.38
CA THR A 7 9.25 -10.10 -11.19
C THR A 7 8.48 -8.96 -10.55
N SER A 8 8.35 -9.01 -9.23
CA SER A 8 7.92 -7.87 -8.41
C SER A 8 8.93 -7.62 -7.31
N GLU A 9 8.95 -6.39 -6.82
CA GLU A 9 9.80 -5.98 -5.70
C GLU A 9 8.97 -5.37 -4.56
N SER A 10 9.57 -5.30 -3.38
CA SER A 10 9.05 -4.59 -2.24
C SER A 10 10.18 -3.98 -1.41
N VAL A 11 9.82 -3.03 -0.56
CA VAL A 11 10.75 -2.37 0.36
C VAL A 11 10.19 -2.40 1.78
N SER A 12 11.09 -2.37 2.77
CA SER A 12 10.71 -2.39 4.19
C SER A 12 10.14 -1.05 4.66
N GLU A 13 9.57 -1.05 5.86
CA GLU A 13 9.12 0.17 6.55
C GLU A 13 10.23 1.20 6.76
N GLY A 14 11.50 0.76 6.78
CA GLY A 14 12.67 1.62 6.96
C GLY A 14 13.28 2.13 5.67
N HIS A 15 12.74 1.79 4.50
CA HIS A 15 13.15 2.41 3.25
C HIS A 15 12.81 3.91 3.26
N PRO A 16 13.68 4.82 2.77
CA PRO A 16 13.45 6.27 2.85
C PRO A 16 12.09 6.73 2.34
N ASP A 17 11.64 6.25 1.17
CA ASP A 17 10.32 6.60 0.64
C ASP A 17 9.18 6.09 1.54
N LYS A 18 9.35 4.93 2.20
CA LYS A 18 8.31 4.41 3.11
C LYS A 18 8.31 5.09 4.48
N ILE A 19 9.42 5.66 4.92
CA ILE A 19 9.43 6.56 6.07
C ILE A 19 8.60 7.80 5.75
N ALA A 20 8.79 8.38 4.57
CA ALA A 20 8.04 9.55 4.11
C ALA A 20 6.53 9.25 4.03
N ASP A 21 6.15 8.13 3.43
CA ASP A 21 4.76 7.67 3.36
C ASP A 21 4.13 7.49 4.74
N GLN A 22 4.85 6.86 5.68
CA GLN A 22 4.36 6.64 7.04
C GLN A 22 4.16 7.94 7.83
N ILE A 23 5.05 8.92 7.67
CA ILE A 23 4.90 10.24 8.29
C ILE A 23 3.68 10.94 7.71
N SER A 24 3.52 10.97 6.39
CA SER A 24 2.40 11.61 5.71
C SER A 24 1.05 11.00 6.10
N ASP A 25 0.95 9.68 6.19
CA ASP A 25 -0.27 8.99 6.62
C ASP A 25 -0.52 9.10 8.13
N ALA A 26 0.52 9.21 8.96
CA ALA A 26 0.36 9.51 10.39
C ALA A 26 -0.23 10.91 10.62
N VAL A 27 0.19 11.90 9.81
CA VAL A 27 -0.40 13.25 9.84
C VAL A 27 -1.87 13.20 9.43
N LEU A 28 -2.19 12.49 8.35
CA LEU A 28 -3.58 12.29 7.92
C LEU A 28 -4.42 11.65 9.03
N ASP A 29 -3.95 10.57 9.64
CA ASP A 29 -4.69 9.87 10.70
C ASP A 29 -4.89 10.73 11.95
N ALA A 30 -3.88 11.49 12.36
CA ALA A 30 -3.98 12.39 13.50
C ALA A 30 -5.00 13.52 13.28
N ILE A 31 -5.13 13.99 12.03
CA ILE A 31 -6.13 14.99 11.63
C ILE A 31 -7.53 14.35 11.59
N LEU A 32 -7.69 13.20 10.91
CA LEU A 32 -8.99 12.54 10.76
C LEU A 32 -9.58 12.06 12.10
N ALA A 33 -8.74 11.73 13.06
CA ALA A 33 -9.19 11.38 14.41
C ALA A 33 -9.95 12.54 15.08
N GLN A 34 -9.63 13.80 14.73
CA GLN A 34 -10.23 15.01 15.32
C GLN A 34 -11.25 15.68 14.38
N ASP A 35 -11.01 15.61 13.06
CA ASP A 35 -11.82 16.30 12.06
C ASP A 35 -12.03 15.39 10.82
N LYS A 36 -13.15 14.69 10.80
CA LYS A 36 -13.54 13.78 9.70
C LYS A 36 -13.79 14.49 8.35
N ARG A 37 -13.97 15.82 8.37
CA ARG A 37 -14.21 16.62 7.16
C ARG A 37 -12.94 17.30 6.64
N ALA A 38 -11.83 17.07 7.30
CA ALA A 38 -10.56 17.65 6.89
C ALA A 38 -10.22 17.34 5.42
N ARG A 39 -9.54 18.29 4.79
CA ARG A 39 -8.89 18.10 3.49
C ARG A 39 -7.40 18.08 3.74
N VAL A 40 -6.75 17.00 3.32
CA VAL A 40 -5.33 16.76 3.59
C VAL A 40 -4.64 16.33 2.31
N ALA A 41 -3.59 17.05 1.97
CA ALA A 41 -2.59 16.67 0.99
C ALA A 41 -1.24 16.90 1.67
N CYS A 42 -0.70 15.87 2.31
CA CYS A 42 0.52 15.93 3.09
C CYS A 42 1.61 15.12 2.41
N GLU A 43 2.71 15.75 2.10
CA GLU A 43 3.89 15.15 1.51
C GLU A 43 5.08 15.31 2.45
N THR A 44 5.96 14.32 2.45
CA THR A 44 7.13 14.32 3.31
C THR A 44 8.37 14.02 2.48
N MET A 45 9.47 14.72 2.76
CA MET A 45 10.80 14.40 2.30
C MET A 45 11.66 14.04 3.50
N VAL A 46 12.45 12.96 3.41
CA VAL A 46 13.44 12.57 4.41
C VAL A 46 14.82 12.48 3.78
N LYS A 47 15.81 13.04 4.45
CA LYS A 47 17.24 12.96 4.07
C LYS A 47 18.08 13.04 5.34
N THR A 48 19.37 12.77 5.22
CA THR A 48 20.34 12.80 6.33
C THR A 48 20.06 13.98 7.28
N GLY A 49 19.67 13.67 8.51
CA GLY A 49 19.49 14.67 9.58
C GLY A 49 18.20 15.49 9.51
N ALA A 50 17.29 15.27 8.54
CA ALA A 50 16.06 16.05 8.43
C ALA A 50 14.86 15.30 7.88
N ALA A 51 13.66 15.65 8.35
CA ALA A 51 12.39 15.36 7.72
C ALA A 51 11.63 16.68 7.49
N ILE A 52 11.15 16.89 6.27
CA ILE A 52 10.38 18.06 5.85
C ILE A 52 8.97 17.58 5.53
N VAL A 53 8.00 18.10 6.27
CA VAL A 53 6.57 17.82 6.08
C VAL A 53 5.94 19.05 5.42
N ALA A 54 5.43 18.90 4.22
CA ALA A 54 4.89 19.99 3.40
C ALA A 54 3.53 19.62 2.81
N GLY A 55 2.81 20.60 2.29
CA GLY A 55 1.53 20.39 1.62
C GLY A 55 0.44 21.33 2.13
N GLU A 56 -0.81 21.00 1.81
CA GLU A 56 -1.96 21.82 2.11
C GLU A 56 -2.99 21.05 2.95
N VAL A 57 -3.46 21.70 4.01
CA VAL A 57 -4.50 21.15 4.88
C VAL A 57 -5.59 22.18 5.12
N THR A 58 -6.85 21.73 5.15
CA THR A 58 -8.00 22.48 5.64
C THR A 58 -8.62 21.66 6.75
N THR A 59 -8.47 22.12 7.98
CA THR A 59 -8.92 21.37 9.17
C THR A 59 -9.11 22.29 10.37
N THR A 60 -9.95 21.85 11.31
CA THR A 60 -10.05 22.42 12.66
C THR A 60 -9.21 21.68 13.69
N ALA A 61 -8.58 20.56 13.29
CA ALA A 61 -7.71 19.79 14.15
C ALA A 61 -6.39 20.50 14.44
N TRP A 62 -5.85 20.27 15.64
CA TRP A 62 -4.48 20.65 15.98
C TRP A 62 -3.64 19.39 16.14
N VAL A 63 -2.48 19.35 15.48
CA VAL A 63 -1.56 18.21 15.50
C VAL A 63 -0.13 18.72 15.75
N ASP A 64 0.54 18.16 16.75
CA ASP A 64 1.97 18.36 16.94
C ASP A 64 2.75 17.52 15.92
N ILE A 65 3.02 18.16 14.78
CA ILE A 65 3.70 17.51 13.63
C ILE A 65 5.11 17.05 14.02
N GLU A 66 5.81 17.82 14.85
CA GLU A 66 7.17 17.47 15.27
C GLU A 66 7.18 16.18 16.09
N SER A 67 6.42 16.14 17.17
CA SER A 67 6.33 14.94 18.03
C SER A 67 5.83 13.72 17.27
N LEU A 68 4.87 13.90 16.36
CA LEU A 68 4.31 12.83 15.55
C LEU A 68 5.35 12.25 14.59
N ALA A 69 6.06 13.10 13.84
CA ALA A 69 7.08 12.64 12.89
C ALA A 69 8.23 11.93 13.63
N ARG A 70 8.70 12.46 14.77
CA ARG A 70 9.70 11.82 15.63
C ARG A 70 9.26 10.44 16.08
N LYS A 71 8.00 10.33 16.53
CA LYS A 71 7.43 9.04 16.95
C LYS A 71 7.47 8.02 15.81
N VAL A 72 7.04 8.37 14.62
CA VAL A 72 7.05 7.47 13.44
C VAL A 72 8.48 7.01 13.13
N ILE A 73 9.44 7.93 13.07
CA ILE A 73 10.84 7.63 12.78
C ILE A 73 11.42 6.67 13.83
N ASN A 74 11.15 6.93 15.12
CA ASN A 74 11.63 6.08 16.22
C ASN A 74 10.97 4.68 16.20
N ASP A 75 9.67 4.59 15.95
CA ASP A 75 8.91 3.33 15.90
C ASP A 75 9.40 2.43 14.75
N ILE A 76 9.85 3.00 13.64
CA ILE A 76 10.50 2.28 12.55
C ILE A 76 11.83 1.68 13.01
N GLY A 77 12.54 2.33 13.92
CA GLY A 77 13.82 1.88 14.46
C GLY A 77 15.00 2.78 14.11
N TYR A 78 14.75 3.99 13.63
CA TYR A 78 15.75 5.05 13.48
C TYR A 78 15.80 5.90 14.76
N ASN A 79 16.29 5.30 15.83
CA ASN A 79 16.28 5.85 17.20
C ASN A 79 17.68 5.95 17.82
N ASN A 80 18.72 5.95 17.00
CA ASN A 80 20.10 6.01 17.43
C ASN A 80 20.97 6.62 16.31
N SER A 81 21.79 7.58 16.66
CA SER A 81 22.70 8.29 15.75
C SER A 81 23.70 7.36 15.02
N ALA A 82 24.02 6.20 15.61
CA ALA A 82 24.87 5.20 14.95
C ALA A 82 24.24 4.59 13.69
N VAL A 83 22.91 4.71 13.51
CA VAL A 83 22.21 4.30 12.28
C VAL A 83 22.29 5.39 11.20
N GLY A 84 22.76 6.58 11.56
CA GLY A 84 22.95 7.71 10.68
C GLY A 84 21.71 8.60 10.47
N PHE A 85 20.53 8.16 10.92
CA PHE A 85 19.29 8.91 10.98
C PHE A 85 18.62 8.61 12.33
N ASP A 86 18.22 9.65 13.05
CA ASP A 86 17.78 9.51 14.44
C ASP A 86 16.57 10.41 14.70
N GLY A 87 15.42 9.81 15.01
CA GLY A 87 14.18 10.52 15.29
C GLY A 87 14.24 11.43 16.52
N HIS A 88 15.19 11.21 17.45
CA HIS A 88 15.36 12.08 18.60
C HIS A 88 16.07 13.40 18.26
N THR A 89 16.95 13.40 17.25
CA THR A 89 17.88 14.51 16.99
C THR A 89 17.77 15.13 15.60
N CYS A 90 17.10 14.47 14.64
CA CYS A 90 16.92 15.03 13.30
C CYS A 90 16.08 16.32 13.32
N ALA A 91 16.30 17.22 12.38
CA ALA A 91 15.44 18.38 12.18
C ALA A 91 14.06 17.94 11.65
N ILE A 92 12.99 18.50 12.21
CA ILE A 92 11.64 18.38 11.68
C ILE A 92 11.23 19.77 11.20
N ILE A 93 10.99 19.90 9.90
CA ILE A 93 10.57 21.16 9.27
C ILE A 93 9.13 21.03 8.83
N ASN A 94 8.26 21.86 9.42
CA ASN A 94 6.84 21.88 9.09
C ASN A 94 6.56 23.05 8.11
N MET A 95 6.11 22.69 6.89
CA MET A 95 5.74 23.61 5.82
C MET A 95 4.29 23.35 5.36
N LEU A 96 3.42 22.82 6.24
CA LEU A 96 2.00 22.67 5.94
C LEU A 96 1.32 24.04 5.92
N GLY A 97 0.64 24.32 4.81
CA GLY A 97 -0.13 25.54 4.59
C GLY A 97 -1.63 25.28 4.48
N LYS A 98 -2.41 26.34 4.21
CA LYS A 98 -3.85 26.23 3.94
C LYS A 98 -4.09 25.94 2.46
N GLN A 99 -5.08 25.09 2.18
CA GLN A 99 -5.51 24.81 0.81
C GLN A 99 -6.10 26.06 0.15
N SER A 100 -5.87 26.20 -1.19
CA SER A 100 -6.45 27.26 -1.98
C SER A 100 -7.98 27.20 -1.98
N PRO A 101 -8.68 28.33 -1.76
CA PRO A 101 -10.15 28.39 -1.83
C PRO A 101 -10.73 27.99 -3.19
N ASP A 102 -9.97 28.18 -4.27
CA ASP A 102 -10.43 27.91 -5.64
C ASP A 102 -10.68 26.43 -5.90
N ILE A 103 -9.90 25.54 -5.26
CA ILE A 103 -10.06 24.09 -5.38
C ILE A 103 -11.35 23.62 -4.71
N ASN A 104 -11.73 24.24 -3.58
CA ASN A 104 -12.93 23.83 -2.83
C ASN A 104 -14.26 24.13 -3.55
N GLN A 105 -14.31 25.13 -4.41
CA GLN A 105 -15.54 25.51 -5.14
C GLN A 105 -16.06 24.38 -6.05
N GLY A 106 -15.17 23.59 -6.62
CA GLY A 106 -15.52 22.47 -7.51
C GLY A 106 -15.96 21.19 -6.81
N VAL A 107 -15.54 20.99 -5.57
CA VAL A 107 -15.66 19.73 -4.84
C VAL A 107 -16.83 19.72 -3.88
N ASP A 108 -16.99 20.77 -3.06
CA ASP A 108 -18.04 20.83 -2.05
C ASP A 108 -19.37 21.23 -2.66
N ARG A 109 -20.41 20.44 -2.41
CA ARG A 109 -21.78 20.66 -2.86
C ARG A 109 -22.72 20.79 -1.65
N LYS A 110 -23.90 21.40 -1.87
CA LYS A 110 -24.93 21.54 -0.82
C LYS A 110 -25.39 20.16 -0.30
N LYS A 111 -25.45 19.18 -1.20
CA LYS A 111 -25.79 17.79 -0.85
C LYS A 111 -24.53 16.95 -0.93
N PRO A 112 -24.19 16.19 0.14
CA PRO A 112 -22.99 15.35 0.14
C PRO A 112 -22.93 14.35 -1.01
N GLU A 113 -24.08 13.83 -1.45
CA GLU A 113 -24.18 12.85 -2.53
C GLU A 113 -23.79 13.42 -3.90
N GLU A 114 -23.81 14.75 -4.04
CA GLU A 114 -23.43 15.48 -5.25
C GLU A 114 -21.95 15.91 -5.23
N GLN A 115 -21.21 15.54 -4.19
CA GLN A 115 -19.78 15.84 -4.09
C GLN A 115 -19.05 15.37 -5.35
N GLY A 116 -18.40 16.31 -6.04
CA GLY A 116 -17.60 16.01 -7.21
C GLY A 116 -16.24 15.41 -6.85
N ALA A 117 -15.59 14.79 -7.83
CA ALA A 117 -14.23 14.35 -7.68
C ALA A 117 -13.28 15.53 -7.43
N GLY A 118 -12.33 15.36 -6.51
CA GLY A 118 -11.37 16.41 -6.15
C GLY A 118 -10.33 16.71 -7.22
N ASP A 119 -10.20 15.82 -8.20
CA ASP A 119 -9.32 15.96 -9.36
C ASP A 119 -9.84 15.13 -10.53
N GLN A 120 -9.31 15.38 -11.71
CA GLN A 120 -9.38 14.44 -12.82
C GLN A 120 -8.39 13.30 -12.61
N GLY A 121 -8.65 12.12 -13.20
CA GLY A 121 -7.70 11.03 -13.16
C GLY A 121 -8.31 9.69 -13.55
N LEU A 122 -7.45 8.68 -13.63
CA LEU A 122 -7.83 7.29 -13.85
C LEU A 122 -7.14 6.42 -12.81
N MET A 123 -7.86 5.43 -12.29
CA MET A 123 -7.40 4.53 -11.24
C MET A 123 -7.69 3.10 -11.65
N PHE A 124 -6.84 2.17 -11.18
CA PHE A 124 -6.98 0.76 -11.43
C PHE A 124 -7.14 -0.03 -10.14
N GLY A 125 -8.01 -1.03 -10.19
CA GLY A 125 -8.09 -2.10 -9.22
C GLY A 125 -7.78 -3.43 -9.89
N TYR A 126 -7.14 -4.35 -9.16
CA TYR A 126 -6.78 -5.66 -9.66
C TYR A 126 -6.95 -6.74 -8.60
N ALA A 127 -7.29 -7.94 -9.03
CA ALA A 127 -7.27 -9.14 -8.22
C ALA A 127 -6.99 -10.37 -9.09
N CYS A 128 -6.34 -11.37 -8.51
CA CYS A 128 -6.12 -12.67 -9.13
C CYS A 128 -6.06 -13.78 -8.07
N ASP A 129 -6.26 -15.01 -8.46
CA ASP A 129 -6.29 -16.19 -7.58
C ASP A 129 -4.90 -16.86 -7.39
N GLU A 130 -3.81 -16.12 -7.66
CA GLU A 130 -2.44 -16.65 -7.61
C GLU A 130 -1.88 -16.85 -6.19
N ALA A 131 -2.28 -15.98 -5.25
CA ALA A 131 -1.79 -15.97 -3.88
C ALA A 131 -2.90 -15.59 -2.87
N PRO A 132 -2.68 -15.74 -1.56
CA PRO A 132 -3.62 -15.30 -0.55
C PRO A 132 -4.07 -13.85 -0.77
N GLU A 133 -5.28 -13.54 -0.29
CA GLU A 133 -5.92 -12.23 -0.43
C GLU A 133 -6.08 -11.77 -1.88
N PHE A 134 -6.07 -12.70 -2.85
CA PHE A 134 -6.24 -12.42 -4.28
C PHE A 134 -5.22 -11.43 -4.84
N MET A 135 -3.95 -11.62 -4.49
CA MET A 135 -2.83 -10.80 -4.93
C MET A 135 -1.94 -11.52 -5.95
N PRO A 136 -1.21 -10.77 -6.80
CA PRO A 136 -0.13 -11.33 -7.61
C PRO A 136 0.93 -11.99 -6.73
N ALA A 137 1.27 -13.23 -7.04
CA ALA A 137 2.17 -14.03 -6.21
C ALA A 137 3.58 -13.40 -6.05
N PRO A 138 4.24 -12.84 -7.09
CA PRO A 138 5.56 -12.25 -6.92
C PRO A 138 5.56 -11.08 -5.93
N LEU A 139 4.55 -10.21 -5.99
CA LEU A 139 4.42 -9.09 -5.06
C LEU A 139 4.07 -9.56 -3.66
N TYR A 140 3.13 -10.49 -3.53
CA TYR A 140 2.75 -11.05 -2.23
C TYR A 140 3.98 -11.55 -1.46
N TYR A 141 4.81 -12.38 -2.09
CA TYR A 141 6.02 -12.90 -1.44
C TYR A 141 7.07 -11.82 -1.22
N SER A 142 7.21 -10.84 -2.13
CA SER A 142 8.13 -9.71 -1.91
C SER A 142 7.75 -8.91 -0.66
N HIS A 143 6.48 -8.59 -0.45
CA HIS A 143 6.00 -7.93 0.78
C HIS A 143 6.29 -8.77 2.03
N ARG A 144 5.97 -10.07 1.99
CA ARG A 144 6.18 -10.95 3.17
C ARG A 144 7.65 -11.07 3.55
N LEU A 145 8.58 -11.01 2.60
CA LEU A 145 10.02 -11.05 2.88
C LEU A 145 10.49 -9.83 3.68
N VAL A 146 10.13 -8.63 3.28
CA VAL A 146 10.53 -7.41 4.01
C VAL A 146 9.75 -7.21 5.29
N GLU A 147 8.51 -7.68 5.38
CA GLU A 147 7.76 -7.73 6.64
C GLU A 147 8.40 -8.69 7.64
N GLN A 148 8.83 -9.88 7.20
CA GLN A 148 9.54 -10.85 8.03
C GLN A 148 10.91 -10.28 8.47
N GLN A 149 11.62 -9.53 7.63
CA GLN A 149 12.84 -8.82 8.00
C GLN A 149 12.60 -7.85 9.16
N ALA A 150 11.57 -7.01 9.07
CA ALA A 150 11.19 -6.08 10.14
C ALA A 150 10.79 -6.84 11.42
N LYS A 151 10.06 -7.94 11.31
CA LYS A 151 9.65 -8.76 12.44
C LYS A 151 10.85 -9.35 13.19
N VAL A 152 11.82 -9.96 12.49
CA VAL A 152 12.99 -10.59 13.16
C VAL A 152 13.98 -9.53 13.68
N ARG A 153 13.98 -8.33 13.13
CA ARG A 153 14.70 -7.16 13.64
C ARG A 153 14.07 -6.66 14.94
N LYS A 154 12.77 -6.33 14.92
CA LYS A 154 12.04 -5.72 16.04
C LYS A 154 11.92 -6.67 17.25
N ASN A 155 11.80 -7.98 17.04
CA ASN A 155 11.76 -8.94 18.14
C ASN A 155 13.15 -9.31 18.69
N GLY A 156 14.22 -8.72 18.17
CA GLY A 156 15.59 -8.90 18.64
C GLY A 156 16.25 -10.24 18.26
N LYS A 157 15.64 -11.04 17.38
CA LYS A 157 16.23 -12.32 16.94
C LYS A 157 17.50 -12.11 16.11
N LEU A 158 17.49 -11.08 15.25
CA LEU A 158 18.66 -10.65 14.47
C LEU A 158 18.97 -9.18 14.82
N LYS A 159 19.59 -8.96 15.98
CA LYS A 159 19.84 -7.63 16.55
C LYS A 159 20.70 -6.70 15.69
N TRP A 160 21.49 -7.27 14.78
CA TRP A 160 22.37 -6.56 13.88
C TRP A 160 21.65 -6.08 12.58
N LEU A 161 20.39 -6.45 12.37
CA LEU A 161 19.58 -5.89 11.27
C LEU A 161 19.23 -4.44 11.53
N ARG A 162 19.29 -3.64 10.46
CA ARG A 162 18.87 -2.25 10.43
C ARG A 162 17.56 -2.11 9.66
N PRO A 163 16.88 -0.94 9.75
CA PRO A 163 15.50 -0.82 9.23
C PRO A 163 15.36 -0.92 7.71
N ASP A 164 16.36 -0.49 6.93
CA ASP A 164 16.25 -0.45 5.45
C ASP A 164 16.47 -1.83 4.84
N ALA A 165 15.55 -2.22 3.96
CA ALA A 165 15.66 -3.45 3.19
C ALA A 165 14.83 -3.40 1.91
N LYS A 166 15.25 -4.19 0.91
CA LYS A 166 14.55 -4.40 -0.36
C LYS A 166 14.48 -5.89 -0.67
N SER A 167 13.38 -6.33 -1.24
CA SER A 167 13.20 -7.69 -1.74
C SER A 167 12.74 -7.68 -3.19
N GLN A 168 13.07 -8.74 -3.91
CA GLN A 168 12.59 -8.98 -5.27
C GLN A 168 12.34 -10.48 -5.43
N VAL A 169 11.20 -10.85 -6.01
CA VAL A 169 10.83 -12.24 -6.27
C VAL A 169 10.48 -12.39 -7.74
N THR A 170 11.16 -13.32 -8.41
CA THR A 170 10.91 -13.72 -9.80
C THR A 170 10.27 -15.09 -9.83
N LEU A 171 9.08 -15.21 -10.42
CA LEU A 171 8.36 -16.46 -10.57
C LEU A 171 8.30 -16.88 -12.05
N ARG A 172 8.28 -18.20 -12.26
CA ARG A 172 8.01 -18.81 -13.57
C ARG A 172 6.52 -19.06 -13.73
N TYR A 173 6.02 -18.78 -14.91
CA TYR A 173 4.62 -18.97 -15.28
C TYR A 173 4.48 -19.87 -16.51
N ASP A 174 3.38 -20.62 -16.57
CA ASP A 174 2.82 -21.20 -17.77
C ASP A 174 1.40 -20.66 -17.95
N GLY A 175 1.23 -19.75 -18.90
CA GLY A 175 -0.01 -18.99 -19.03
C GLY A 175 -0.37 -18.25 -17.75
N ASN A 176 -1.49 -18.63 -17.11
CA ASN A 176 -1.95 -18.03 -15.85
C ASN A 176 -1.50 -18.81 -14.60
N LYS A 177 -0.74 -19.89 -14.76
CA LYS A 177 -0.35 -20.75 -13.65
C LYS A 177 1.06 -20.43 -13.15
N VAL A 178 1.19 -20.19 -11.86
CA VAL A 178 2.50 -20.06 -11.19
C VAL A 178 3.14 -21.46 -11.12
N LEU A 179 4.34 -21.61 -11.69
CA LEU A 179 5.10 -22.87 -11.66
C LEU A 179 6.09 -22.96 -10.51
N GLY A 180 6.60 -21.81 -10.04
CA GLY A 180 7.56 -21.77 -8.94
C GLY A 180 8.53 -20.61 -9.02
N LEU A 181 9.47 -20.59 -8.08
CA LEU A 181 10.47 -19.55 -7.91
C LEU A 181 11.60 -19.71 -8.95
N ASP A 182 11.98 -18.61 -9.59
CA ASP A 182 13.15 -18.55 -10.49
C ASP A 182 14.32 -17.81 -9.87
N ALA A 183 14.07 -16.73 -9.13
CA ALA A 183 15.10 -15.99 -8.40
C ALA A 183 14.50 -15.26 -7.20
N VAL A 184 15.32 -15.04 -6.17
CA VAL A 184 15.01 -14.19 -5.03
C VAL A 184 16.20 -13.31 -4.69
N VAL A 185 15.91 -12.01 -4.47
CA VAL A 185 16.89 -11.03 -3.99
C VAL A 185 16.39 -10.47 -2.67
N LEU A 186 17.26 -10.39 -1.68
CA LEU A 186 17.02 -9.64 -0.44
C LEU A 186 18.27 -8.84 -0.09
N SER A 187 18.14 -7.53 -0.10
CA SER A 187 19.18 -6.60 0.38
C SER A 187 18.70 -5.98 1.69
N THR A 188 19.45 -6.14 2.75
CA THR A 188 19.09 -5.63 4.08
C THR A 188 20.25 -4.91 4.72
N GLN A 189 19.99 -3.73 5.25
CA GLN A 189 20.92 -2.94 6.04
C GLN A 189 21.28 -3.69 7.34
N HIS A 190 22.54 -3.58 7.74
CA HIS A 190 23.08 -4.32 8.90
C HIS A 190 24.19 -3.54 9.60
N ASP A 191 24.52 -3.98 10.82
CA ASP A 191 25.68 -3.48 11.57
C ASP A 191 27.01 -3.87 10.89
N GLU A 192 28.03 -3.06 11.08
CA GLU A 192 29.32 -3.25 10.42
C GLU A 192 30.03 -4.56 10.80
N GLY A 193 29.86 -5.04 12.01
CA GLY A 193 30.60 -6.19 12.54
C GLY A 193 30.18 -7.57 12.01
N ILE A 194 29.06 -7.70 11.26
CA ILE A 194 28.59 -9.01 10.79
C ILE A 194 29.36 -9.50 9.56
N LYS A 195 29.84 -10.75 9.62
CA LYS A 195 30.49 -11.39 8.47
C LYS A 195 29.46 -11.80 7.43
N GLN A 196 29.77 -11.58 6.15
CA GLN A 196 28.86 -11.86 5.01
C GLN A 196 28.29 -13.28 5.04
N LYS A 197 29.09 -14.30 5.32
CA LYS A 197 28.61 -15.69 5.39
C LYS A 197 27.56 -15.87 6.46
N ALA A 198 27.80 -15.36 7.69
CA ALA A 198 26.84 -15.45 8.80
C ALA A 198 25.55 -14.68 8.51
N LEU A 199 25.65 -13.51 7.85
CA LEU A 199 24.50 -12.73 7.39
C LEU A 199 23.64 -13.54 6.41
N VAL A 200 24.25 -14.13 5.38
CA VAL A 200 23.55 -14.90 4.34
C VAL A 200 22.83 -16.11 4.97
N GLU A 201 23.51 -16.86 5.84
CA GLU A 201 22.93 -18.01 6.53
C GLU A 201 21.74 -17.60 7.42
N ALA A 202 21.90 -16.54 8.22
CA ALA A 202 20.84 -16.07 9.11
C ALA A 202 19.62 -15.52 8.35
N VAL A 203 19.83 -14.76 7.28
CA VAL A 203 18.76 -14.25 6.42
C VAL A 203 18.02 -15.39 5.73
N TYR A 204 18.75 -16.38 5.22
CA TYR A 204 18.13 -17.55 4.60
C TYR A 204 17.23 -18.30 5.61
N GLU A 205 17.75 -18.61 6.81
CA GLU A 205 17.02 -19.39 7.82
C GLU A 205 15.85 -18.62 8.45
N HIS A 206 15.99 -17.32 8.70
CA HIS A 206 15.03 -16.56 9.50
C HIS A 206 14.11 -15.65 8.69
N ILE A 207 14.43 -15.42 7.41
CA ILE A 207 13.61 -14.55 6.55
C ILE A 207 13.09 -15.33 5.33
N LEU A 208 13.96 -15.93 4.51
CA LEU A 208 13.52 -16.60 3.28
C LEU A 208 12.69 -17.87 3.58
N LYS A 209 13.23 -18.74 4.41
CA LYS A 209 12.66 -20.06 4.72
C LYS A 209 11.26 -20.01 5.38
N PRO A 210 10.97 -19.08 6.31
CA PRO A 210 9.63 -18.94 6.89
C PRO A 210 8.57 -18.37 5.94
N VAL A 211 8.99 -17.69 4.86
CA VAL A 211 8.10 -16.94 3.94
C VAL A 211 7.84 -17.70 2.66
N LEU A 212 8.88 -18.24 2.04
CA LEU A 212 8.77 -18.86 0.73
C LEU A 212 8.37 -20.33 0.83
N PRO A 213 7.55 -20.87 -0.09
CA PRO A 213 7.18 -22.27 -0.11
C PRO A 213 8.41 -23.18 -0.11
N LYS A 214 8.42 -24.17 0.76
CA LYS A 214 9.56 -25.07 0.96
C LYS A 214 10.00 -25.76 -0.34
N GLU A 215 9.03 -26.19 -1.15
CA GLU A 215 9.30 -26.86 -2.42
C GLU A 215 9.94 -25.93 -3.45
N TRP A 216 9.57 -24.65 -3.44
CA TRP A 216 10.18 -23.65 -4.29
C TRP A 216 11.65 -23.40 -3.94
N LEU A 217 11.95 -23.25 -2.63
CA LEU A 217 13.32 -23.06 -2.16
C LEU A 217 14.19 -24.29 -2.42
N LYS A 218 13.63 -25.51 -2.28
CA LYS A 218 14.34 -26.76 -2.56
C LYS A 218 14.70 -26.92 -4.04
N ALA A 219 13.82 -26.48 -4.93
CA ALA A 219 14.01 -26.53 -6.37
C ALA A 219 14.90 -25.41 -6.91
N LEU A 220 15.09 -24.31 -6.15
CA LEU A 220 15.84 -23.15 -6.60
C LEU A 220 17.35 -23.37 -6.46
N PRO A 221 18.14 -23.24 -7.54
CA PRO A 221 19.60 -23.25 -7.46
C PRO A 221 20.13 -22.17 -6.51
N LYS A 222 21.14 -22.48 -5.69
CA LYS A 222 21.75 -21.50 -4.77
C LYS A 222 22.26 -20.24 -5.47
N SER A 223 22.71 -20.37 -6.72
CA SER A 223 23.15 -19.23 -7.57
C SER A 223 22.05 -18.25 -7.95
N LYS A 224 20.79 -18.58 -7.68
CA LYS A 224 19.61 -17.73 -7.90
C LYS A 224 19.08 -17.10 -6.60
N ILE A 225 19.76 -17.31 -5.48
CA ILE A 225 19.46 -16.70 -4.18
C ILE A 225 20.49 -15.61 -3.91
N HIS A 226 20.06 -14.35 -3.97
CA HIS A 226 20.92 -13.18 -3.85
C HIS A 226 20.63 -12.46 -2.54
N ILE A 227 21.48 -12.63 -1.54
CA ILE A 227 21.38 -11.96 -0.24
C ILE A 227 22.56 -11.01 -0.11
N ASN A 228 22.29 -9.70 -0.01
CA ASN A 228 23.30 -8.64 -0.01
C ASN A 228 24.39 -8.92 -1.07
N PRO A 229 24.07 -9.00 -2.36
CA PRO A 229 25.02 -9.46 -3.39
C PRO A 229 26.25 -8.56 -3.55
N THR A 230 26.16 -7.30 -3.11
CA THR A 230 27.30 -6.36 -3.08
C THR A 230 28.18 -6.52 -1.83
N GLY A 231 27.81 -7.42 -0.91
CA GLY A 231 28.52 -7.72 0.33
C GLY A 231 28.13 -6.81 1.48
N LYS A 232 28.46 -5.54 1.48
CA LYS A 232 28.26 -4.62 2.61
C LYS A 232 27.09 -3.68 2.34
N PHE A 233 26.14 -3.59 3.32
CA PHE A 233 25.05 -2.63 3.31
C PHE A 233 24.86 -2.04 4.73
N VAL A 234 25.83 -1.21 5.14
CA VAL A 234 25.84 -0.54 6.44
C VAL A 234 25.23 0.85 6.33
N ILE A 235 25.56 1.60 5.28
CA ILE A 235 24.97 2.91 5.00
C ILE A 235 23.67 2.67 4.24
N GLY A 236 22.53 3.05 4.83
CA GLY A 236 21.20 2.92 4.27
C GLY A 236 20.22 3.90 4.89
N GLY A 237 18.92 3.73 4.61
CA GLY A 237 17.92 4.67 5.06
C GLY A 237 18.13 6.07 4.49
N PRO A 238 17.64 7.13 5.16
CA PRO A 238 17.76 8.53 4.70
C PRO A 238 19.20 9.04 4.53
N VAL A 239 20.18 8.37 5.10
CA VAL A 239 21.61 8.68 4.88
C VAL A 239 22.05 8.23 3.50
N GLY A 240 21.64 7.03 3.09
CA GLY A 240 21.99 6.46 1.80
C GLY A 240 21.24 7.10 0.64
N ASP A 241 19.95 7.35 0.80
CA ASP A 241 19.09 7.85 -0.27
C ASP A 241 18.02 8.83 0.27
N CYS A 242 17.52 9.71 -0.59
CA CYS A 242 16.44 10.63 -0.29
C CYS A 242 15.10 9.91 -0.40
N GLY A 243 14.24 10.04 0.62
CA GLY A 243 12.87 9.53 0.59
C GLY A 243 11.85 10.63 0.34
N LEU A 244 10.84 10.33 -0.46
CA LEU A 244 9.69 11.19 -0.71
C LEU A 244 8.39 10.37 -0.69
N THR A 245 7.32 11.01 -0.22
CA THR A 245 5.96 10.45 -0.28
C THR A 245 5.58 10.14 -1.72
N GLY A 246 4.97 8.97 -1.94
CA GLY A 246 4.41 8.60 -3.24
C GLY A 246 5.41 8.15 -4.30
N ARG A 247 6.63 7.76 -3.92
CA ARG A 247 7.65 7.23 -4.87
C ARG A 247 7.71 5.71 -4.95
N LYS A 248 6.79 5.00 -4.29
CA LYS A 248 6.70 3.52 -4.33
C LYS A 248 5.31 3.03 -4.76
N ILE A 249 4.67 3.78 -5.68
CA ILE A 249 3.28 3.52 -6.10
C ILE A 249 3.05 2.13 -6.68
N ILE A 250 4.05 1.54 -7.33
CA ILE A 250 3.96 0.18 -7.88
C ILE A 250 4.10 -0.86 -6.78
N VAL A 251 5.00 -0.66 -5.81
CA VAL A 251 5.11 -1.48 -4.59
C VAL A 251 3.82 -1.39 -3.77
N ASP A 252 3.24 -0.20 -3.66
CA ASP A 252 2.01 0.06 -2.90
C ASP A 252 0.77 -0.60 -3.49
N SER A 253 0.79 -0.95 -4.78
CA SER A 253 -0.36 -1.48 -5.52
C SER A 253 -0.18 -2.94 -5.93
N TYR A 254 0.24 -3.22 -7.16
CA TYR A 254 0.22 -4.59 -7.73
C TYR A 254 1.56 -5.08 -8.26
N GLY A 255 2.68 -4.40 -7.96
CA GLY A 255 4.03 -4.84 -8.31
C GLY A 255 4.30 -4.97 -9.80
N GLY A 256 3.59 -4.21 -10.63
CA GLY A 256 3.68 -4.24 -12.10
C GLY A 256 2.76 -5.25 -12.79
N MET A 257 2.02 -6.09 -12.05
CA MET A 257 1.10 -7.07 -12.65
C MET A 257 -0.14 -6.40 -13.27
N ALA A 258 -0.57 -5.27 -12.72
CA ALA A 258 -1.67 -4.47 -13.22
C ALA A 258 -1.19 -3.09 -13.66
N ARG A 259 -2.02 -2.40 -14.45
CA ARG A 259 -1.85 -1.00 -14.80
C ARG A 259 -1.93 -0.11 -13.56
N HIS A 260 -1.41 1.10 -13.66
CA HIS A 260 -1.48 2.10 -12.60
C HIS A 260 -1.83 3.48 -13.20
N GLY A 261 -2.68 4.26 -12.50
CA GLY A 261 -3.10 5.57 -12.97
C GLY A 261 -2.08 6.68 -12.72
N GLY A 262 -1.04 6.43 -11.93
CA GLY A 262 0.03 7.38 -11.60
C GLY A 262 -0.16 8.12 -10.29
N GLY A 263 -1.36 8.12 -9.69
CA GLY A 263 -1.65 8.80 -8.42
C GLY A 263 -1.05 8.08 -7.20
N ALA A 264 -0.36 8.82 -6.34
CA ALA A 264 0.10 8.33 -5.04
C ALA A 264 -1.05 8.29 -4.02
N PHE A 265 -0.91 7.43 -3.00
CA PHE A 265 -1.95 7.21 -1.98
C PHE A 265 -1.66 7.96 -0.68
N SER A 266 -0.47 7.74 -0.09
CA SER A 266 -0.13 8.25 1.24
C SER A 266 -0.22 9.77 1.33
N GLY A 267 -0.69 10.28 2.48
CA GLY A 267 -0.87 11.70 2.75
C GLY A 267 -2.14 12.32 2.18
N LYS A 268 -2.95 11.57 1.41
CA LYS A 268 -4.19 12.04 0.78
C LYS A 268 -5.42 11.57 1.54
N ASP A 269 -6.32 12.50 1.90
CA ASP A 269 -7.64 12.17 2.46
C ASP A 269 -8.59 11.55 1.41
N PRO A 270 -9.71 10.90 1.83
CA PRO A 270 -10.61 10.19 0.91
C PRO A 270 -11.29 11.03 -0.16
N SER A 271 -11.25 12.37 -0.10
CA SER A 271 -11.77 13.22 -1.18
C SER A 271 -10.91 13.15 -2.45
N LYS A 272 -9.66 12.74 -2.32
CA LYS A 272 -8.74 12.53 -3.43
C LYS A 272 -9.00 11.16 -4.05
N VAL A 273 -9.58 11.16 -5.24
CA VAL A 273 -9.95 9.93 -5.97
C VAL A 273 -8.75 9.05 -6.33
N ASP A 274 -7.54 9.61 -6.43
CA ASP A 274 -6.29 8.85 -6.57
C ASP A 274 -6.20 7.72 -5.54
N ARG A 275 -6.58 7.98 -4.30
CA ARG A 275 -6.59 7.00 -3.23
C ARG A 275 -7.93 6.28 -3.12
N SER A 276 -9.00 7.00 -2.91
CA SER A 276 -10.32 6.41 -2.60
C SER A 276 -10.86 5.56 -3.75
N ALA A 277 -10.73 6.00 -4.99
CA ALA A 277 -11.19 5.24 -6.14
C ALA A 277 -10.28 4.06 -6.49
N ALA A 278 -8.96 4.15 -6.23
CA ALA A 278 -8.08 2.98 -6.34
C ALA A 278 -8.47 1.89 -5.31
N TYR A 279 -8.80 2.28 -4.08
CA TYR A 279 -9.30 1.36 -3.06
C TYR A 279 -10.65 0.74 -3.45
N ALA A 280 -11.58 1.56 -3.98
CA ALA A 280 -12.86 1.06 -4.46
C ALA A 280 -12.70 0.12 -5.67
N ALA A 281 -11.84 0.45 -6.61
CA ALA A 281 -11.56 -0.42 -7.76
C ALA A 281 -10.93 -1.76 -7.32
N ARG A 282 -10.05 -1.75 -6.28
CA ARG A 282 -9.55 -2.98 -5.65
C ARG A 282 -10.67 -3.79 -5.01
N TYR A 283 -11.56 -3.15 -4.26
CA TYR A 283 -12.70 -3.81 -3.64
C TYR A 283 -13.60 -4.49 -4.68
N VAL A 284 -13.89 -3.81 -5.79
CA VAL A 284 -14.65 -4.35 -6.92
C VAL A 284 -13.94 -5.56 -7.52
N ALA A 285 -12.69 -5.42 -7.95
CA ALA A 285 -11.92 -6.50 -8.58
C ALA A 285 -11.80 -7.73 -7.67
N LYS A 286 -11.55 -7.51 -6.37
CA LYS A 286 -11.45 -8.60 -5.39
C LYS A 286 -12.78 -9.35 -5.23
N ASN A 287 -13.91 -8.65 -5.18
CA ASN A 287 -15.23 -9.28 -5.09
C ASN A 287 -15.60 -10.05 -6.36
N ILE A 288 -15.20 -9.59 -7.55
CA ILE A 288 -15.41 -10.32 -8.81
C ILE A 288 -14.65 -11.65 -8.81
N VAL A 289 -13.37 -11.63 -8.41
CA VAL A 289 -12.57 -12.86 -8.33
C VAL A 289 -13.08 -13.77 -7.21
N ALA A 290 -13.39 -13.25 -6.04
CA ALA A 290 -13.96 -14.01 -4.92
C ALA A 290 -15.33 -14.62 -5.25
N ALA A 291 -16.14 -13.95 -6.07
CA ALA A 291 -17.39 -14.49 -6.61
C ALA A 291 -17.17 -15.64 -7.60
N GLY A 292 -15.93 -15.86 -8.05
CA GLY A 292 -15.57 -16.86 -9.05
C GLY A 292 -16.05 -16.50 -10.46
N LEU A 293 -16.29 -15.21 -10.73
CA LEU A 293 -16.65 -14.74 -12.08
C LEU A 293 -15.47 -14.76 -13.04
N ALA A 294 -14.27 -14.57 -12.51
CA ALA A 294 -13.01 -14.67 -13.26
C ALA A 294 -11.88 -15.10 -12.30
N SER A 295 -10.76 -15.61 -12.80
CA SER A 295 -9.55 -15.85 -12.01
C SER A 295 -8.61 -14.64 -11.98
N LYS A 296 -8.79 -13.70 -12.90
CA LYS A 296 -8.11 -12.40 -12.96
C LYS A 296 -9.11 -11.32 -13.35
N CYS A 297 -9.04 -10.18 -12.67
CA CYS A 297 -9.89 -9.05 -12.98
C CYS A 297 -9.13 -7.74 -12.75
N GLU A 298 -9.09 -6.89 -13.78
CA GLU A 298 -8.65 -5.51 -13.70
C GLU A 298 -9.85 -4.60 -13.98
N VAL A 299 -10.02 -3.60 -13.12
CA VAL A 299 -11.07 -2.58 -13.24
C VAL A 299 -10.42 -1.21 -13.34
N GLN A 300 -10.73 -0.47 -14.39
CA GLN A 300 -10.38 0.95 -14.53
C GLN A 300 -11.59 1.81 -14.21
N VAL A 301 -11.37 2.86 -13.43
CA VAL A 301 -12.35 3.94 -13.23
C VAL A 301 -11.70 5.28 -13.53
N SER A 302 -12.47 6.22 -14.07
CA SER A 302 -11.96 7.57 -14.34
C SER A 302 -12.95 8.65 -13.92
N TYR A 303 -12.41 9.84 -13.60
CA TYR A 303 -13.19 10.98 -13.11
C TYR A 303 -12.77 12.26 -13.81
N ALA A 304 -13.70 13.22 -13.87
CA ALA A 304 -13.45 14.61 -14.18
C ALA A 304 -13.60 15.44 -12.90
N ILE A 305 -12.74 16.44 -12.72
CA ILE A 305 -12.80 17.34 -11.55
C ILE A 305 -14.19 17.95 -11.40
N GLY A 306 -14.73 17.95 -10.18
CA GLY A 306 -16.04 18.52 -9.87
C GLY A 306 -17.24 17.69 -10.35
N VAL A 307 -17.05 16.55 -11.00
CA VAL A 307 -18.11 15.64 -11.45
C VAL A 307 -18.20 14.44 -10.50
N ALA A 308 -19.40 14.10 -10.06
CA ALA A 308 -19.61 12.99 -9.13
C ALA A 308 -19.57 11.63 -9.83
N GLU A 309 -20.24 11.48 -10.97
CA GLU A 309 -20.29 10.22 -11.69
C GLU A 309 -18.92 9.91 -12.34
N PRO A 310 -18.44 8.64 -12.28
CA PRO A 310 -17.28 8.22 -13.06
C PRO A 310 -17.50 8.49 -14.56
N THR A 311 -16.49 9.07 -15.22
CA THR A 311 -16.53 9.30 -16.68
C THR A 311 -16.43 8.00 -17.46
N SER A 312 -15.77 6.98 -16.90
CA SER A 312 -15.76 5.63 -17.46
C SER A 312 -15.55 4.57 -16.37
N ILE A 313 -16.07 3.36 -16.63
CA ILE A 313 -15.76 2.13 -15.92
C ILE A 313 -15.43 1.10 -17.00
N SER A 314 -14.29 0.45 -16.90
CA SER A 314 -13.86 -0.58 -17.85
C SER A 314 -13.36 -1.80 -17.08
N VAL A 315 -13.63 -2.98 -17.61
CA VAL A 315 -13.26 -4.28 -17.01
C VAL A 315 -12.48 -5.10 -18.01
N THR A 316 -11.48 -5.80 -17.51
CA THR A 316 -10.73 -6.79 -18.28
C THR A 316 -10.52 -8.04 -17.43
N THR A 317 -11.01 -9.18 -17.88
CA THR A 317 -10.81 -10.48 -17.20
C THR A 317 -9.69 -11.31 -17.82
N PHE A 318 -8.96 -10.78 -18.79
CA PHE A 318 -7.83 -11.45 -19.47
C PHE A 318 -8.20 -12.82 -20.05
N GLY A 319 -9.44 -12.96 -20.53
CA GLY A 319 -9.96 -14.22 -21.05
C GLY A 319 -10.26 -15.29 -19.99
N THR A 320 -10.26 -14.95 -18.70
CA THR A 320 -10.60 -15.87 -17.59
C THR A 320 -12.05 -15.75 -17.12
N GLY A 321 -12.82 -14.84 -17.70
CA GLY A 321 -14.20 -14.58 -17.32
C GLY A 321 -15.14 -15.75 -17.64
N LYS A 322 -16.00 -16.10 -16.70
CA LYS A 322 -17.10 -17.07 -16.91
C LYS A 322 -18.32 -16.44 -17.59
N ILE A 323 -18.40 -15.12 -17.55
CA ILE A 323 -19.36 -14.30 -18.30
C ILE A 323 -18.57 -13.19 -19.01
N SER A 324 -19.18 -12.51 -19.98
CA SER A 324 -18.49 -11.44 -20.71
C SER A 324 -18.15 -10.25 -19.82
N ASP A 325 -17.09 -9.52 -20.16
CA ASP A 325 -16.64 -8.31 -19.46
C ASP A 325 -17.77 -7.26 -19.43
N ASP A 326 -18.56 -7.10 -20.49
CA ASP A 326 -19.74 -6.21 -20.52
C ASP A 326 -20.81 -6.58 -19.48
N LYS A 327 -21.02 -7.87 -19.22
CA LYS A 327 -21.96 -8.30 -18.18
C LYS A 327 -21.39 -8.02 -16.79
N ILE A 328 -20.08 -8.20 -16.60
CA ILE A 328 -19.40 -7.85 -15.35
C ILE A 328 -19.50 -6.35 -15.11
N GLU A 329 -19.29 -5.49 -16.12
CA GLU A 329 -19.43 -4.04 -15.99
C GLU A 329 -20.85 -3.64 -15.52
N LYS A 330 -21.90 -4.26 -16.09
CA LYS A 330 -23.28 -4.03 -15.65
C LYS A 330 -23.49 -4.41 -14.19
N LEU A 331 -22.92 -5.53 -13.74
CA LEU A 331 -22.97 -5.94 -12.33
C LEU A 331 -22.22 -4.94 -11.43
N ILE A 332 -21.07 -4.43 -11.86
CA ILE A 332 -20.35 -3.39 -11.10
C ILE A 332 -21.23 -2.17 -10.88
N ARG A 333 -21.86 -1.65 -11.93
CA ARG A 333 -22.76 -0.49 -11.85
C ARG A 333 -23.98 -0.73 -10.95
N ALA A 334 -24.44 -1.97 -10.85
CA ALA A 334 -25.59 -2.33 -10.02
C ALA A 334 -25.24 -2.53 -8.53
N HIS A 335 -24.01 -2.96 -8.23
CA HIS A 335 -23.62 -3.37 -6.88
C HIS A 335 -22.73 -2.37 -6.14
N PHE A 336 -22.08 -1.44 -6.86
CA PHE A 336 -21.07 -0.53 -6.29
C PHE A 336 -21.36 0.92 -6.67
N ASP A 337 -21.49 1.78 -5.66
CA ASP A 337 -21.54 3.23 -5.87
C ASP A 337 -20.11 3.78 -5.94
N LEU A 338 -19.66 4.05 -7.16
CA LEU A 338 -18.29 4.55 -7.44
C LEU A 338 -18.20 6.08 -7.50
N ARG A 339 -19.24 6.82 -7.09
CA ARG A 339 -19.15 8.26 -6.85
C ARG A 339 -18.28 8.53 -5.62
N PRO A 340 -17.56 9.66 -5.52
CA PRO A 340 -16.67 9.95 -4.39
C PRO A 340 -17.34 9.78 -3.01
N TYR A 341 -18.55 10.30 -2.85
CA TYR A 341 -19.35 10.12 -1.62
C TYR A 341 -19.72 8.65 -1.39
N GLY A 342 -20.18 7.96 -2.44
CA GLY A 342 -20.53 6.54 -2.39
C GLY A 342 -19.37 5.66 -1.95
N ILE A 343 -18.19 5.90 -2.50
CA ILE A 343 -16.94 5.20 -2.13
C ILE A 343 -16.62 5.42 -0.65
N THR A 344 -16.61 6.68 -0.21
CA THR A 344 -16.29 7.04 1.17
C THR A 344 -17.22 6.36 2.17
N LYS A 345 -18.52 6.31 1.86
CA LYS A 345 -19.53 5.65 2.68
C LYS A 345 -19.44 4.11 2.62
N MET A 346 -19.30 3.55 1.41
CA MET A 346 -19.25 2.10 1.18
C MET A 346 -18.04 1.46 1.88
N LEU A 347 -16.90 2.13 1.89
CA LEU A 347 -15.65 1.64 2.47
C LEU A 347 -15.36 2.22 3.86
N ASP A 348 -16.22 3.10 4.39
CA ASP A 348 -16.09 3.73 5.72
C ASP A 348 -14.72 4.42 5.91
N LEU A 349 -14.36 5.29 4.96
CA LEU A 349 -13.01 5.85 4.85
C LEU A 349 -12.71 7.05 5.77
N LEU A 350 -13.71 7.64 6.45
CA LEU A 350 -13.51 8.83 7.29
C LEU A 350 -13.02 8.49 8.71
N HIS A 351 -12.00 7.66 8.79
CA HIS A 351 -11.39 7.19 10.04
C HIS A 351 -9.87 7.15 9.92
N PRO A 352 -9.12 7.22 11.05
CA PRO A 352 -7.67 7.10 11.06
C PRO A 352 -7.25 5.64 10.87
N ILE A 353 -7.17 5.20 9.61
CA ILE A 353 -6.90 3.82 9.19
C ILE A 353 -5.78 3.75 8.15
N TYR A 354 -5.01 4.83 7.97
CA TYR A 354 -4.12 5.01 6.83
C TYR A 354 -2.66 4.75 7.14
N GLN A 355 -2.14 5.07 8.33
CA GLN A 355 -0.72 4.92 8.65
C GLN A 355 -0.23 3.48 8.45
N GLU A 356 -1.02 2.48 8.81
CA GLU A 356 -0.61 1.08 8.64
C GLU A 356 -0.64 0.60 7.16
N THR A 357 -1.27 1.35 6.25
CA THR A 357 -1.25 1.06 4.82
C THR A 357 0.07 1.44 4.16
N ALA A 358 0.79 2.38 4.77
CA ALA A 358 1.99 2.99 4.21
C ALA A 358 3.20 2.03 4.10
N SER A 359 3.10 0.80 4.59
CA SER A 359 4.15 -0.23 4.48
C SER A 359 3.55 -1.57 4.11
N TYR A 360 4.30 -2.36 3.31
CA TYR A 360 3.93 -3.74 2.92
C TYR A 360 2.70 -3.85 2.03
N GLY A 361 2.38 -2.80 1.28
CA GLY A 361 1.27 -2.71 0.31
C GLY A 361 -0.04 -2.22 0.90
N HIS A 362 -0.76 -1.41 0.13
CA HIS A 362 -2.12 -0.95 0.44
C HIS A 362 -3.16 -2.03 0.17
N PHE A 363 -2.81 -3.06 -0.58
CA PHE A 363 -3.66 -4.18 -0.97
C PHE A 363 -3.08 -5.52 -0.50
N GLY A 364 -3.93 -6.56 -0.47
CA GLY A 364 -3.54 -7.90 -0.05
C GLY A 364 -3.38 -8.04 1.47
N ARG A 365 -4.12 -7.24 2.23
CA ARG A 365 -4.17 -7.25 3.69
C ARG A 365 -5.51 -7.81 4.17
N LYS A 366 -5.57 -8.22 5.44
CA LYS A 366 -6.83 -8.68 6.04
C LYS A 366 -7.54 -7.53 6.72
N PRO A 367 -8.85 -7.34 6.48
CA PRO A 367 -9.63 -6.38 7.25
C PRO A 367 -9.56 -6.72 8.75
N HIS A 368 -9.39 -5.70 9.59
CA HIS A 368 -9.42 -5.86 11.04
C HIS A 368 -9.91 -4.59 11.74
N GLU A 369 -10.36 -4.75 12.98
CA GLU A 369 -10.83 -3.65 13.79
C GLU A 369 -9.65 -2.88 14.39
N VAL A 370 -9.71 -1.56 14.28
CA VAL A 370 -8.81 -0.62 14.96
C VAL A 370 -9.58 0.28 15.90
N SER A 371 -8.95 0.71 16.98
CA SER A 371 -9.53 1.65 17.95
C SER A 371 -8.73 2.92 17.99
N TYR A 372 -9.40 4.07 18.06
CA TYR A 372 -8.78 5.37 18.19
C TYR A 372 -9.57 6.27 19.15
N VAL A 373 -8.97 7.37 19.56
CA VAL A 373 -9.58 8.38 20.43
C VAL A 373 -9.74 9.67 19.62
N ASP A 374 -10.94 10.26 19.63
CA ASP A 374 -11.19 11.53 18.94
C ASP A 374 -10.68 12.75 19.75
N GLY A 375 -10.79 13.94 19.16
CA GLY A 375 -10.37 15.19 19.79
C GLY A 375 -11.13 15.55 21.09
N ALA A 376 -12.28 14.91 21.36
CA ALA A 376 -13.05 15.05 22.59
C ALA A 376 -12.73 13.97 23.64
N GLY A 377 -11.76 13.09 23.36
CA GLY A 377 -11.36 12.01 24.26
C GLY A 377 -12.27 10.76 24.18
N LYS A 378 -13.20 10.69 23.22
CA LYS A 378 -14.11 9.56 23.04
C LYS A 378 -13.44 8.46 22.22
N LYS A 379 -13.59 7.20 22.67
CA LYS A 379 -13.13 6.02 21.96
C LYS A 379 -14.05 5.65 20.81
N HIS A 380 -13.48 5.33 19.67
CA HIS A 380 -14.14 4.87 18.46
C HIS A 380 -13.49 3.60 17.93
N LYS A 381 -14.24 2.87 17.09
CA LYS A 381 -13.78 1.70 16.36
C LYS A 381 -14.01 1.93 14.87
N ALA A 382 -13.11 1.41 14.05
CA ALA A 382 -13.19 1.43 12.61
C ALA A 382 -12.61 0.13 12.03
N THR A 383 -12.87 -0.14 10.75
CA THR A 383 -12.28 -1.29 10.06
C THR A 383 -11.14 -0.79 9.15
N ALA A 384 -9.91 -1.15 9.49
CA ALA A 384 -8.78 -0.97 8.58
C ALA A 384 -8.88 -1.97 7.42
N PHE A 385 -8.36 -1.59 6.25
CA PHE A 385 -8.43 -2.36 5.01
C PHE A 385 -9.84 -2.82 4.63
N SER A 386 -10.85 -1.97 4.85
CA SER A 386 -12.26 -2.27 4.54
C SER A 386 -12.49 -2.64 3.07
N TRP A 387 -11.65 -2.12 2.15
CA TRP A 387 -11.64 -2.44 0.72
C TRP A 387 -11.14 -3.85 0.39
N GLU A 388 -10.68 -4.61 1.38
CA GLU A 388 -10.29 -6.01 1.23
C GLU A 388 -11.41 -7.00 1.61
N LYS A 389 -12.62 -6.51 2.00
CA LYS A 389 -13.79 -7.37 2.25
C LYS A 389 -14.28 -8.02 0.95
N THR A 390 -14.85 -9.21 1.07
CA THR A 390 -15.46 -9.97 -0.06
C THR A 390 -16.96 -10.17 0.15
N ASP A 391 -17.60 -9.24 0.85
CA ASP A 391 -19.00 -9.29 1.29
C ASP A 391 -20.02 -9.09 0.15
N ARG A 392 -19.59 -8.73 -1.05
CA ARG A 392 -20.41 -8.65 -2.27
C ARG A 392 -20.31 -9.90 -3.15
N ALA A 393 -19.39 -10.82 -2.86
CA ALA A 393 -19.13 -11.96 -3.73
C ALA A 393 -20.33 -12.87 -3.97
N ASP A 394 -21.10 -13.20 -2.93
CA ASP A 394 -22.28 -14.08 -3.07
C ASP A 394 -23.41 -13.41 -3.88
N ALA A 395 -23.65 -12.10 -3.68
CA ALA A 395 -24.63 -11.36 -4.45
C ALA A 395 -24.23 -11.27 -5.93
N LEU A 396 -22.96 -10.95 -6.23
CA LEU A 396 -22.43 -10.93 -7.59
C LEU A 396 -22.55 -12.29 -8.28
N ARG A 397 -22.22 -13.38 -7.59
CA ARG A 397 -22.35 -14.75 -8.11
C ARG A 397 -23.80 -15.09 -8.48
N LYS A 398 -24.74 -14.74 -7.59
CA LYS A 398 -26.18 -14.97 -7.79
C LYS A 398 -26.67 -14.20 -9.02
N ASP A 399 -26.40 -12.91 -9.10
CA ASP A 399 -26.91 -12.04 -10.16
C ASP A 399 -26.20 -12.30 -11.51
N ALA A 400 -25.02 -12.92 -11.49
CA ALA A 400 -24.34 -13.45 -12.66
C ALA A 400 -24.97 -14.77 -13.17
N GLY A 401 -25.89 -15.38 -12.41
CA GLY A 401 -26.52 -16.67 -12.76
C GLY A 401 -25.59 -17.88 -12.58
N LEU A 402 -24.50 -17.74 -11.81
CA LEU A 402 -23.59 -18.86 -11.54
C LEU A 402 -24.10 -19.68 -10.36
N LYS A 403 -24.23 -21.01 -10.57
CA LYS A 403 -24.55 -21.96 -9.50
C LYS A 403 -23.40 -22.02 -8.47
N LYS A 404 -23.75 -22.35 -7.22
CA LYS A 404 -22.74 -22.60 -6.16
C LYS A 404 -21.81 -23.75 -6.51
#